data_9ea917b2e4fbd6d78e99ffe382ef151c
#
_entry.id   9ea917b2e4fbd6d78e99ffe382ef151c
#
_cell.length_a   1.000
_cell.length_b   1.000
_cell.length_c   1.000
_cell.angle_alpha   90.00
_cell.angle_beta   90.00
_cell.angle_gamma   90.00
#
_symmetry.space_group_name_H-M   'P 1'
#
loop_
_entity.id
_entity.type
_entity.pdbx_description
1 polymer ?
#
loop_
_entity_poly.entity_id
_entity_poly.type
_entity_poly.pdbx_seq_one_letter_code
_entity_poly.pdbx_strand_id
1 'polypeptide(L)'
;MSASNQLDKPAAQSTSVGSVPSLAYLVNRYPMMSMIFILREVIQLRELGFDIHVASINPPDRPPERMTAEEAAESARTYYVKSHGMAGAAIAHLQTILKNPTGYGRGLLWVVRLARLDLKRLFLNFMYFTEALMVGQWMRRRRQKHLHVHLGSQGATVGLFVRHVFGCGFSVTVHGPDEFYDERGQYLEQKVAAADFICCISSYARSQLMKSSSYVHWNKLVVSRLGVDPQVFSPQPGRHASAVFEILCVGRLTPAKGQHILIDAIERLAQQKRRVRLRLVGQGLDESSLRERAAQIEHPECIVFEGAVNPDRIRALYAEADAFCIPSFAEGIPVVLMEAMAMGVPCVTTHITGIPELIRDGIDGLLVAPSDLEALVGALARLMDDGALRERIARNGRARILEHYDLRRNVVKLAAIFAERVRA
;
A
#
# COMPACT_ATOMS: atom_id res chain seq x y z
N MET A 1 -59.89 -21.74 7.04
CA MET A 1 -59.57 -20.88 5.89
C MET A 1 -58.19 -20.32 6.15
N SER A 2 -57.20 -20.94 5.49
CA SER A 2 -55.76 -20.65 5.64
C SER A 2 -55.36 -19.71 4.52
N ALA A 3 -54.83 -18.55 4.82
CA ALA A 3 -54.25 -17.62 3.85
C ALA A 3 -52.72 -17.68 3.96
N SER A 4 -52.11 -18.31 3.00
CA SER A 4 -50.67 -18.40 2.83
C SER A 4 -50.11 -17.05 2.32
N ASN A 5 -49.25 -16.45 3.13
CA ASN A 5 -48.49 -15.24 2.79
C ASN A 5 -47.24 -15.69 1.98
N GLN A 6 -47.27 -15.53 0.67
CA GLN A 6 -46.08 -15.61 -0.19
C GLN A 6 -45.32 -14.30 -0.10
N LEU A 7 -44.14 -14.36 0.51
CA LEU A 7 -43.16 -13.29 0.46
C LEU A 7 -42.49 -13.28 -0.92
N ASP A 8 -42.79 -12.25 -1.69
CA ASP A 8 -42.12 -11.94 -2.97
C ASP A 8 -40.64 -11.75 -2.76
N LYS A 9 -39.84 -12.61 -3.39
CA LYS A 9 -38.38 -12.38 -3.57
C LYS A 9 -38.21 -11.31 -4.62
N PRO A 10 -37.41 -10.24 -4.36
CA PRO A 10 -37.09 -9.28 -5.39
C PRO A 10 -36.28 -9.96 -6.50
N ALA A 11 -36.77 -9.86 -7.71
CA ALA A 11 -36.13 -10.35 -8.92
C ALA A 11 -34.74 -9.64 -9.07
N ALA A 12 -33.70 -10.46 -9.09
CA ALA A 12 -32.39 -10.01 -9.48
C ALA A 12 -32.44 -9.51 -10.94
N GLN A 13 -32.34 -8.21 -11.13
CA GLN A 13 -32.13 -7.63 -12.45
C GLN A 13 -30.78 -8.12 -12.97
N SER A 14 -30.79 -9.02 -13.92
CA SER A 14 -29.64 -9.43 -14.72
C SER A 14 -29.26 -8.25 -15.64
N THR A 15 -28.44 -7.32 -15.13
CA THR A 15 -27.68 -6.42 -16.00
C THR A 15 -26.73 -7.31 -16.80
N SER A 16 -26.81 -7.25 -18.12
CA SER A 16 -25.87 -7.89 -19.04
C SER A 16 -24.44 -7.49 -18.64
N VAL A 17 -23.75 -8.43 -18.01
CA VAL A 17 -22.34 -8.27 -17.63
C VAL A 17 -21.55 -8.25 -18.93
N GLY A 18 -21.18 -7.07 -19.40
CA GLY A 18 -20.14 -6.93 -20.41
C GLY A 18 -18.92 -7.74 -19.95
N SER A 19 -18.21 -8.38 -20.89
CA SER A 19 -17.07 -9.25 -20.57
C SER A 19 -16.12 -8.53 -19.58
N VAL A 20 -15.96 -9.11 -18.39
CA VAL A 20 -15.11 -8.53 -17.35
C VAL A 20 -13.68 -8.44 -17.88
N PRO A 21 -13.00 -7.29 -17.74
CA PRO A 21 -11.69 -7.07 -18.33
C PRO A 21 -10.64 -8.07 -17.83
N SER A 22 -9.76 -8.49 -18.76
CA SER A 22 -8.55 -9.24 -18.45
C SER A 22 -7.38 -8.29 -18.25
N LEU A 23 -6.66 -8.38 -17.13
CA LEU A 23 -5.64 -7.44 -16.69
C LEU A 23 -4.32 -8.15 -16.37
N ALA A 24 -3.22 -7.62 -16.90
CA ALA A 24 -1.88 -7.91 -16.40
C ALA A 24 -1.56 -6.94 -15.26
N TYR A 25 -1.18 -7.46 -14.10
CA TYR A 25 -0.64 -6.67 -12.99
C TYR A 25 0.88 -6.73 -12.99
N LEU A 26 1.54 -5.60 -12.76
CA LEU A 26 2.98 -5.55 -12.56
C LEU A 26 3.30 -4.93 -11.20
N VAL A 27 4.08 -5.65 -10.42
CA VAL A 27 4.53 -5.24 -9.09
C VAL A 27 6.05 -5.35 -9.03
N ASN A 28 6.72 -4.48 -8.30
CA ASN A 28 8.17 -4.55 -8.18
C ASN A 28 8.65 -5.81 -7.43
N ARG A 29 7.91 -6.21 -6.38
CA ARG A 29 8.12 -7.47 -5.62
C ARG A 29 6.78 -7.99 -5.13
N TYR A 30 6.47 -9.27 -5.39
CA TYR A 30 5.17 -9.84 -5.07
C TYR A 30 5.24 -11.37 -4.90
N PRO A 31 4.55 -11.97 -3.91
CA PRO A 31 3.97 -11.27 -2.75
C PRO A 31 5.03 -10.65 -1.84
N MET A 32 4.64 -9.64 -1.05
CA MET A 32 5.53 -8.95 -0.11
C MET A 32 4.76 -8.61 1.17
N MET A 33 5.36 -8.87 2.33
CA MET A 33 4.71 -8.69 3.64
C MET A 33 4.23 -7.25 3.86
N SER A 34 5.06 -6.26 3.54
CA SER A 34 4.69 -4.85 3.71
C SER A 34 3.68 -4.32 2.69
N MET A 35 3.32 -5.14 1.69
CA MET A 35 2.37 -4.78 0.61
C MET A 35 1.29 -5.84 0.43
N ILE A 36 0.88 -6.49 1.51
CA ILE A 36 -0.14 -7.54 1.51
C ILE A 36 -1.49 -7.05 0.96
N PHE A 37 -1.76 -5.75 1.01
CA PHE A 37 -2.96 -5.14 0.44
C PHE A 37 -3.08 -5.37 -1.07
N ILE A 38 -1.96 -5.46 -1.81
CA ILE A 38 -1.98 -5.78 -3.25
C ILE A 38 -2.46 -7.22 -3.47
N LEU A 39 -1.99 -8.16 -2.66
CA LEU A 39 -2.45 -9.56 -2.72
C LEU A 39 -3.95 -9.64 -2.46
N ARG A 40 -4.43 -8.99 -1.40
CA ARG A 40 -5.84 -8.96 -1.05
C ARG A 40 -6.71 -8.33 -2.13
N GLU A 41 -6.23 -7.25 -2.75
CA GLU A 41 -6.89 -6.61 -3.89
C GLU A 41 -7.00 -7.56 -5.08
N VAL A 42 -5.92 -8.23 -5.48
CA VAL A 42 -5.90 -9.19 -6.59
C VAL A 42 -6.85 -10.35 -6.35
N ILE A 43 -6.87 -10.93 -5.13
CA ILE A 43 -7.76 -12.02 -4.77
C ILE A 43 -9.22 -11.58 -4.92
N GLN A 44 -9.59 -10.43 -4.33
CA GLN A 44 -10.97 -9.95 -4.37
C GLN A 44 -11.42 -9.53 -5.78
N LEU A 45 -10.55 -8.96 -6.60
CA LEU A 45 -10.89 -8.68 -7.99
C LEU A 45 -11.14 -9.96 -8.78
N ARG A 46 -10.39 -11.03 -8.53
CA ARG A 46 -10.66 -12.35 -9.13
C ARG A 46 -11.98 -12.95 -8.63
N GLU A 47 -12.33 -12.77 -7.37
CA GLU A 47 -13.67 -13.15 -6.84
C GLU A 47 -14.79 -12.38 -7.52
N LEU A 48 -14.55 -11.14 -7.95
CA LEU A 48 -15.47 -10.35 -8.77
C LEU A 48 -15.47 -10.74 -10.26
N GLY A 49 -14.71 -11.78 -10.64
CA GLY A 49 -14.67 -12.35 -11.99
C GLY A 49 -13.60 -11.77 -12.91
N PHE A 50 -12.74 -10.86 -12.45
CA PHE A 50 -11.64 -10.34 -13.26
C PHE A 50 -10.58 -11.42 -13.54
N ASP A 51 -10.15 -11.52 -14.81
CA ASP A 51 -9.01 -12.37 -15.20
C ASP A 51 -7.69 -11.61 -14.97
N ILE A 52 -7.10 -11.78 -13.77
CA ILE A 52 -5.88 -11.08 -13.39
C ILE A 52 -4.69 -12.03 -13.36
N HIS A 53 -3.68 -11.70 -14.14
CA HIS A 53 -2.38 -12.33 -14.13
C HIS A 53 -1.33 -11.38 -13.57
N VAL A 54 -0.50 -11.86 -12.63
CA VAL A 54 0.51 -11.03 -11.96
C VAL A 54 1.90 -11.35 -12.49
N ALA A 55 2.66 -10.29 -12.81
CA ALA A 55 4.09 -10.31 -13.00
C ALA A 55 4.79 -9.53 -11.88
N SER A 56 5.92 -10.03 -11.43
CA SER A 56 6.79 -9.38 -10.45
C SER A 56 8.19 -9.20 -11.04
N ILE A 57 8.76 -8.01 -10.87
CA ILE A 57 10.14 -7.77 -11.31
C ILE A 57 11.12 -8.64 -10.52
N ASN A 58 11.00 -8.63 -9.20
CA ASN A 58 11.86 -9.37 -8.29
C ASN A 58 11.11 -10.57 -7.65
N PRO A 59 11.84 -11.61 -7.21
CA PRO A 59 11.24 -12.68 -6.43
C PRO A 59 10.66 -12.17 -5.10
N PRO A 60 9.84 -12.98 -4.39
CA PRO A 60 9.28 -12.61 -3.08
C PRO A 60 10.33 -12.18 -2.06
N ASP A 61 9.89 -11.54 -0.98
CA ASP A 61 10.76 -11.09 0.12
C ASP A 61 11.16 -12.20 1.10
N ARG A 62 10.53 -13.37 0.98
CA ARG A 62 10.76 -14.53 1.84
C ARG A 62 10.51 -15.84 1.10
N PRO A 63 11.09 -16.95 1.58
CA PRO A 63 10.90 -18.26 0.99
C PRO A 63 9.48 -18.80 1.26
N PRO A 64 8.98 -19.74 0.43
CA PRO A 64 7.62 -20.28 0.52
C PRO A 64 7.23 -20.83 1.90
N GLU A 65 8.18 -21.40 2.64
CA GLU A 65 7.95 -22.00 3.96
C GLU A 65 7.55 -20.95 5.03
N ARG A 66 7.82 -19.66 4.76
CA ARG A 66 7.45 -18.54 5.63
C ARG A 66 6.26 -17.75 5.10
N MET A 67 5.61 -18.25 4.07
CA MET A 67 4.40 -17.65 3.48
C MET A 67 3.15 -18.30 4.05
N THR A 68 2.03 -17.55 4.03
CA THR A 68 0.71 -18.15 4.21
C THR A 68 0.36 -19.01 3.00
N ALA A 69 -0.64 -19.90 3.14
CA ALA A 69 -1.08 -20.74 2.03
C ALA A 69 -1.55 -19.91 0.81
N GLU A 70 -2.20 -18.77 1.05
CA GLU A 70 -2.63 -17.84 -0.01
C GLU A 70 -1.44 -17.19 -0.73
N GLU A 71 -0.43 -16.72 0.02
CA GLU A 71 0.77 -16.12 -0.52
C GLU A 71 1.58 -17.13 -1.34
N ALA A 72 1.72 -18.37 -0.86
CA ALA A 72 2.42 -19.43 -1.56
C ALA A 72 1.71 -19.83 -2.86
N ALA A 73 0.36 -19.95 -2.83
CA ALA A 73 -0.43 -20.22 -4.01
C ALA A 73 -0.32 -19.09 -5.05
N GLU A 74 -0.31 -17.84 -4.62
CA GLU A 74 -0.15 -16.70 -5.50
C GLU A 74 1.27 -16.59 -6.06
N SER A 75 2.29 -16.85 -5.23
CA SER A 75 3.69 -16.91 -5.68
C SER A 75 3.88 -17.94 -6.79
N ALA A 76 3.26 -19.12 -6.68
CA ALA A 76 3.34 -20.17 -7.70
C ALA A 76 2.71 -19.77 -9.04
N ARG A 77 1.78 -18.81 -9.07
CA ARG A 77 1.12 -18.30 -10.29
C ARG A 77 1.78 -17.07 -10.87
N THR A 78 2.69 -16.43 -10.12
CA THR A 78 3.33 -15.17 -10.51
C THR A 78 4.45 -15.37 -11.49
N TYR A 79 4.53 -14.51 -12.51
CA TYR A 79 5.63 -14.46 -13.45
C TYR A 79 6.77 -13.61 -12.90
N TYR A 80 7.91 -14.21 -12.58
CA TYR A 80 9.07 -13.50 -12.03
C TYR A 80 10.05 -13.13 -13.14
N VAL A 81 10.13 -11.84 -13.48
CA VAL A 81 10.93 -11.33 -14.60
C VAL A 81 12.40 -11.68 -14.44
N LYS A 82 13.01 -11.34 -13.31
CA LYS A 82 14.44 -11.56 -13.06
C LYS A 82 14.85 -13.02 -12.90
N SER A 83 13.92 -13.91 -12.59
CA SER A 83 14.20 -15.35 -12.48
C SER A 83 14.52 -16.00 -13.83
N HIS A 84 14.17 -15.34 -14.94
CA HIS A 84 14.53 -15.83 -16.29
C HIS A 84 15.95 -15.45 -16.74
N GLY A 85 16.65 -14.61 -15.97
CA GLY A 85 18.06 -14.26 -16.18
C GLY A 85 18.36 -13.63 -17.54
N MET A 86 19.63 -13.67 -17.93
CA MET A 86 20.10 -13.08 -19.19
C MET A 86 19.56 -13.82 -20.43
N ALA A 87 19.35 -15.12 -20.33
CA ALA A 87 18.79 -15.90 -21.45
C ALA A 87 17.36 -15.45 -21.77
N GLY A 88 16.52 -15.27 -20.75
CA GLY A 88 15.16 -14.74 -20.92
C GLY A 88 15.16 -13.32 -21.50
N ALA A 89 16.09 -12.48 -21.07
CA ALA A 89 16.29 -11.13 -21.61
C ALA A 89 16.66 -11.18 -23.10
N ALA A 90 17.68 -11.95 -23.47
CA ALA A 90 18.12 -12.09 -24.86
C ALA A 90 17.00 -12.62 -25.78
N ILE A 91 16.24 -13.60 -25.31
CA ILE A 91 15.07 -14.14 -26.04
C ILE A 91 14.01 -13.05 -26.22
N ALA A 92 13.73 -12.24 -25.20
CA ALA A 92 12.74 -11.17 -25.28
C ALA A 92 13.16 -10.08 -26.28
N HIS A 93 14.43 -9.69 -26.30
CA HIS A 93 14.99 -8.78 -27.31
C HIS A 93 14.82 -9.35 -28.71
N LEU A 94 15.29 -10.58 -28.96
CA LEU A 94 15.23 -11.23 -30.29
C LEU A 94 13.75 -11.34 -30.75
N GLN A 95 12.86 -11.85 -29.89
CA GLN A 95 11.44 -11.99 -30.24
C GLN A 95 10.79 -10.66 -30.57
N THR A 96 11.16 -9.58 -29.84
CA THR A 96 10.58 -8.27 -30.08
C THR A 96 11.13 -7.64 -31.35
N ILE A 97 12.42 -7.76 -31.63
CA ILE A 97 13.03 -7.29 -32.88
C ILE A 97 12.35 -7.98 -34.08
N LEU A 98 12.18 -9.31 -34.04
CA LEU A 98 11.60 -10.07 -35.14
C LEU A 98 10.10 -9.83 -35.32
N LYS A 99 9.32 -9.70 -34.24
CA LYS A 99 7.86 -9.64 -34.30
C LYS A 99 7.28 -8.23 -34.21
N ASN A 100 8.06 -7.24 -33.77
CA ASN A 100 7.64 -5.84 -33.58
C ASN A 100 8.85 -4.89 -33.67
N PRO A 101 9.54 -4.82 -34.83
CA PRO A 101 10.75 -4.00 -34.98
C PRO A 101 10.49 -2.50 -34.78
N THR A 102 9.35 -2.01 -35.23
CA THR A 102 8.95 -0.60 -35.04
C THR A 102 8.71 -0.26 -33.57
N GLY A 103 8.05 -1.15 -32.84
CA GLY A 103 7.88 -1.00 -31.40
C GLY A 103 9.20 -1.06 -30.63
N TYR A 104 10.10 -1.96 -31.02
CA TYR A 104 11.45 -2.06 -30.45
C TYR A 104 12.25 -0.76 -30.65
N GLY A 105 12.27 -0.23 -31.90
CA GLY A 105 12.94 1.05 -32.21
C GLY A 105 12.33 2.22 -31.43
N ARG A 106 11.00 2.25 -31.29
CA ARG A 106 10.31 3.26 -30.46
C ARG A 106 10.73 3.18 -28.99
N GLY A 107 10.83 1.97 -28.43
CA GLY A 107 11.31 1.74 -27.07
C GLY A 107 12.73 2.26 -26.87
N LEU A 108 13.66 1.95 -27.79
CA LEU A 108 15.04 2.47 -27.74
C LEU A 108 15.08 4.00 -27.82
N LEU A 109 14.25 4.61 -28.67
CA LEU A 109 14.14 6.07 -28.73
C LEU A 109 13.73 6.66 -27.36
N TRP A 110 12.78 6.01 -26.66
CA TRP A 110 12.37 6.41 -25.33
C TRP A 110 13.46 6.21 -24.27
N VAL A 111 14.29 5.15 -24.38
CA VAL A 111 15.47 4.96 -23.51
C VAL A 111 16.39 6.19 -23.57
N VAL A 112 16.75 6.61 -24.80
CA VAL A 112 17.62 7.76 -25.02
C VAL A 112 16.94 9.08 -24.60
N ARG A 113 15.68 9.28 -24.99
CA ARG A 113 14.91 10.50 -24.67
C ARG A 113 14.78 10.73 -23.17
N LEU A 114 14.48 9.69 -22.37
CA LEU A 114 14.35 9.80 -20.93
C LEU A 114 15.70 9.95 -20.23
N ALA A 115 16.76 9.35 -20.76
CA ALA A 115 18.10 9.47 -20.22
C ALA A 115 18.68 10.89 -20.41
N ARG A 116 18.23 11.60 -21.45
CA ARG A 116 18.84 12.83 -21.91
C ARG A 116 20.33 12.59 -22.19
N LEU A 117 21.27 13.24 -21.49
CA LEU A 117 22.72 13.05 -21.63
C LEU A 117 23.35 12.35 -20.42
N ASP A 118 22.55 11.77 -19.54
CA ASP A 118 23.01 11.07 -18.33
C ASP A 118 23.25 9.58 -18.64
N LEU A 119 24.51 9.16 -18.65
CA LEU A 119 24.93 7.79 -18.94
C LEU A 119 24.39 6.78 -17.91
N LYS A 120 24.30 7.17 -16.63
CA LYS A 120 23.72 6.31 -15.59
C LYS A 120 22.23 6.07 -15.83
N ARG A 121 21.49 7.12 -16.18
CA ARG A 121 20.09 7.02 -16.56
C ARG A 121 19.91 6.23 -17.85
N LEU A 122 20.79 6.40 -18.81
CA LEU A 122 20.77 5.62 -20.05
C LEU A 122 20.86 4.13 -19.76
N PHE A 123 21.83 3.72 -18.93
CA PHE A 123 21.99 2.34 -18.51
C PHE A 123 20.76 1.81 -17.76
N LEU A 124 20.25 2.57 -16.76
CA LEU A 124 19.08 2.15 -16.01
C LEU A 124 17.83 2.04 -16.87
N ASN A 125 17.60 2.99 -17.76
CA ASN A 125 16.47 2.94 -18.70
C ASN A 125 16.57 1.77 -19.67
N PHE A 126 17.79 1.39 -20.10
CA PHE A 126 17.98 0.21 -20.90
C PHE A 126 17.64 -1.07 -20.13
N MET A 127 17.98 -1.14 -18.83
CA MET A 127 17.57 -2.25 -17.96
C MET A 127 16.04 -2.33 -17.84
N TYR A 128 15.36 -1.20 -17.57
CA TYR A 128 13.90 -1.16 -17.52
C TYR A 128 13.23 -1.48 -18.86
N PHE A 129 13.85 -1.08 -19.96
CA PHE A 129 13.41 -1.46 -21.30
C PHE A 129 13.51 -2.97 -21.51
N THR A 130 14.62 -3.61 -21.10
CA THR A 130 14.79 -5.05 -21.15
C THR A 130 13.71 -5.79 -20.33
N GLU A 131 13.47 -5.36 -19.09
CA GLU A 131 12.39 -5.90 -18.26
C GLU A 131 11.01 -5.71 -18.94
N ALA A 132 10.80 -4.57 -19.58
CA ALA A 132 9.57 -4.29 -20.31
C ALA A 132 9.35 -5.22 -21.51
N LEU A 133 10.43 -5.58 -22.24
CA LEU A 133 10.32 -6.55 -23.31
C LEU A 133 9.89 -7.94 -22.79
N MET A 134 10.43 -8.37 -21.65
CA MET A 134 10.07 -9.63 -21.02
C MET A 134 8.61 -9.63 -20.57
N VAL A 135 8.16 -8.56 -19.89
CA VAL A 135 6.76 -8.38 -19.45
C VAL A 135 5.82 -8.34 -20.66
N GLY A 136 6.14 -7.56 -21.69
CA GLY A 136 5.31 -7.45 -22.89
C GLY A 136 5.19 -8.76 -23.68
N GLN A 137 6.27 -9.55 -23.77
CA GLN A 137 6.20 -10.89 -24.40
C GLN A 137 5.37 -11.87 -23.54
N TRP A 138 5.46 -11.80 -22.21
CA TRP A 138 4.62 -12.56 -21.31
C TRP A 138 3.13 -12.18 -21.46
N MET A 139 2.80 -10.88 -21.52
CA MET A 139 1.45 -10.39 -21.78
C MET A 139 0.89 -10.90 -23.11
N ARG A 140 1.69 -10.84 -24.19
CA ARG A 140 1.28 -11.33 -25.51
C ARG A 140 0.95 -12.83 -25.51
N ARG A 141 1.76 -13.64 -24.83
CA ARG A 141 1.50 -15.09 -24.69
C ARG A 141 0.19 -15.36 -23.94
N ARG A 142 -0.18 -14.49 -22.99
CA ARG A 142 -1.42 -14.59 -22.21
C ARG A 142 -2.58 -13.79 -22.81
N ARG A 143 -2.38 -13.16 -23.97
CA ARG A 143 -3.37 -12.33 -24.67
C ARG A 143 -3.88 -11.15 -23.82
N GLN A 144 -3.06 -10.66 -22.87
CA GLN A 144 -3.37 -9.52 -22.04
C GLN A 144 -3.21 -8.21 -22.83
N LYS A 145 -4.22 -7.34 -22.78
CA LYS A 145 -4.26 -6.08 -23.52
C LYS A 145 -3.99 -4.84 -22.67
N HIS A 146 -4.12 -4.95 -21.36
CA HIS A 146 -3.93 -3.83 -20.41
C HIS A 146 -2.98 -4.22 -19.30
N LEU A 147 -2.02 -3.34 -19.00
CA LEU A 147 -1.09 -3.45 -17.88
C LEU A 147 -1.44 -2.46 -16.80
N HIS A 148 -1.77 -2.97 -15.61
CA HIS A 148 -1.91 -2.17 -14.39
C HIS A 148 -0.68 -2.34 -13.50
N VAL A 149 -0.10 -1.23 -13.03
CA VAL A 149 1.12 -1.26 -12.23
C VAL A 149 0.85 -0.69 -10.85
N HIS A 150 1.24 -1.41 -9.80
CA HIS A 150 1.28 -0.85 -8.46
C HIS A 150 2.60 -0.13 -8.20
N LEU A 151 2.53 1.07 -7.63
CA LEU A 151 3.57 2.04 -7.36
C LEU A 151 4.05 2.78 -8.62
N GLY A 152 4.02 4.11 -8.56
CA GLY A 152 4.47 5.02 -9.62
C GLY A 152 5.99 5.06 -9.83
N SER A 153 6.76 4.23 -9.11
CA SER A 153 8.21 4.17 -9.11
C SER A 153 8.78 3.35 -10.30
N GLN A 154 9.78 2.53 -10.07
CA GLN A 154 10.53 1.76 -11.10
C GLN A 154 9.62 0.84 -11.92
N GLY A 155 8.69 0.10 -11.27
CA GLY A 155 7.73 -0.78 -11.95
C GLY A 155 6.89 -0.02 -12.98
N ALA A 156 6.45 1.20 -12.66
CA ALA A 156 5.72 2.04 -13.60
C ALA A 156 6.60 2.57 -14.75
N THR A 157 7.92 2.68 -14.56
CA THR A 157 8.84 2.97 -15.67
C THR A 157 8.92 1.79 -16.63
N VAL A 158 8.95 0.55 -16.12
CA VAL A 158 8.83 -0.66 -16.95
C VAL A 158 7.49 -0.64 -17.70
N GLY A 159 6.37 -0.35 -17.01
CA GLY A 159 5.04 -0.21 -17.63
C GLY A 159 5.00 0.85 -18.74
N LEU A 160 5.64 1.99 -18.54
CA LEU A 160 5.78 3.05 -19.55
C LEU A 160 6.47 2.52 -20.82
N PHE A 161 7.55 1.74 -20.70
CA PHE A 161 8.20 1.11 -21.83
C PHE A 161 7.32 0.05 -22.48
N VAL A 162 6.60 -0.79 -21.71
CA VAL A 162 5.64 -1.76 -22.25
C VAL A 162 4.60 -1.04 -23.13
N ARG A 163 4.03 0.07 -22.65
CA ARG A 163 3.08 0.91 -23.39
C ARG A 163 3.65 1.36 -24.72
N HIS A 164 4.86 1.90 -24.71
CA HIS A 164 5.50 2.44 -25.93
C HIS A 164 5.94 1.36 -26.92
N VAL A 165 6.38 0.20 -26.46
CA VAL A 165 6.81 -0.90 -27.33
C VAL A 165 5.62 -1.66 -27.91
N PHE A 166 4.67 -2.03 -27.06
CA PHE A 166 3.61 -2.98 -27.45
C PHE A 166 2.26 -2.31 -27.74
N GLY A 167 2.08 -1.03 -27.38
CA GLY A 167 0.84 -0.29 -27.62
C GLY A 167 -0.35 -0.75 -26.77
N CYS A 168 -0.10 -1.53 -25.71
CA CYS A 168 -1.15 -2.00 -24.80
C CYS A 168 -1.71 -0.87 -23.91
N GLY A 169 -2.86 -1.10 -23.29
CA GLY A 169 -3.38 -0.22 -22.22
C GLY A 169 -2.42 -0.14 -21.06
N PHE A 170 -2.38 0.99 -20.36
CA PHE A 170 -1.47 1.23 -19.24
C PHE A 170 -2.17 2.07 -18.16
N SER A 171 -2.14 1.58 -16.93
CA SER A 171 -2.61 2.32 -15.76
C SER A 171 -1.71 2.07 -14.55
N VAL A 172 -1.78 2.96 -13.57
CA VAL A 172 -0.93 2.91 -12.38
C VAL A 172 -1.77 3.18 -11.13
N THR A 173 -1.49 2.48 -10.02
CA THR A 173 -1.90 2.92 -8.68
C THR A 173 -0.71 3.57 -7.96
N VAL A 174 -0.91 4.82 -7.50
CA VAL A 174 0.09 5.62 -6.80
C VAL A 174 -0.25 5.68 -5.32
N HIS A 175 0.75 5.39 -4.46
CA HIS A 175 0.53 5.12 -3.05
C HIS A 175 1.05 6.19 -2.09
N GLY A 176 2.21 6.82 -2.34
CA GLY A 176 2.78 7.63 -1.30
C GLY A 176 3.93 8.57 -1.67
N PRO A 177 4.51 9.21 -0.65
CA PRO A 177 5.46 10.29 -0.85
C PRO A 177 6.76 9.87 -1.53
N ASP A 178 7.21 8.62 -1.33
CA ASP A 178 8.44 8.12 -1.97
C ASP A 178 8.39 8.24 -3.49
N GLU A 179 7.19 8.24 -4.07
CA GLU A 179 6.97 8.37 -5.50
C GLU A 179 7.09 9.83 -5.98
N PHE A 180 7.02 10.81 -5.05
CA PHE A 180 7.02 12.26 -5.34
C PHE A 180 8.32 12.96 -4.99
N TYR A 181 9.26 12.33 -4.26
CA TYR A 181 10.53 12.98 -3.86
C TYR A 181 11.44 13.29 -5.04
N ASP A 182 11.43 12.46 -6.09
CA ASP A 182 12.17 12.71 -7.32
C ASP A 182 11.23 12.57 -8.53
N GLU A 183 10.34 13.55 -8.70
CA GLU A 183 9.34 13.58 -9.77
C GLU A 183 9.97 13.40 -11.16
N ARG A 184 11.14 14.04 -11.37
CA ARG A 184 11.86 13.97 -12.64
C ARG A 184 12.59 12.64 -12.85
N GLY A 185 13.23 12.11 -11.82
CA GLY A 185 13.91 10.82 -11.86
C GLY A 185 12.93 9.66 -11.96
N GLN A 186 11.72 9.83 -11.43
CA GLN A 186 10.64 8.88 -11.55
C GLN A 186 9.81 9.04 -12.84
N TYR A 187 10.09 10.05 -13.68
CA TYR A 187 9.37 10.31 -14.94
C TYR A 187 7.84 10.43 -14.75
N LEU A 188 7.39 11.08 -13.67
CA LEU A 188 5.96 11.12 -13.30
C LEU A 188 5.11 11.78 -14.39
N GLU A 189 5.57 12.91 -14.95
CA GLU A 189 4.88 13.60 -16.04
C GLU A 189 4.65 12.68 -17.23
N GLN A 190 5.70 11.95 -17.66
CA GLN A 190 5.64 11.03 -18.80
C GLN A 190 4.71 9.84 -18.52
N LYS A 191 4.71 9.32 -17.28
CA LYS A 191 3.80 8.26 -16.85
C LYS A 191 2.35 8.72 -16.86
N VAL A 192 2.07 9.92 -16.32
CA VAL A 192 0.72 10.52 -16.35
C VAL A 192 0.25 10.75 -17.78
N ALA A 193 1.12 11.27 -18.63
CA ALA A 193 0.78 11.51 -20.04
C ALA A 193 0.46 10.20 -20.79
N ALA A 194 1.24 9.14 -20.55
CA ALA A 194 1.12 7.85 -21.24
C ALA A 194 0.01 6.94 -20.67
N ALA A 195 -0.34 7.07 -19.41
CA ALA A 195 -1.37 6.27 -18.77
C ALA A 195 -2.76 6.57 -19.34
N ASP A 196 -3.60 5.54 -19.44
CA ASP A 196 -5.01 5.68 -19.76
C ASP A 196 -5.77 6.29 -18.57
N PHE A 197 -5.42 5.84 -17.34
CA PHE A 197 -5.87 6.43 -16.07
C PHE A 197 -4.86 6.10 -14.94
N ILE A 198 -4.97 6.83 -13.82
CA ILE A 198 -4.17 6.59 -12.62
C ILE A 198 -5.07 6.57 -11.40
N CYS A 199 -5.00 5.50 -10.62
CA CYS A 199 -5.62 5.37 -9.33
C CYS A 199 -4.72 6.01 -8.26
N CYS A 200 -5.23 7.01 -7.54
CA CYS A 200 -4.55 7.65 -6.42
C CYS A 200 -5.19 7.15 -5.13
N ILE A 201 -4.42 6.64 -4.17
CA ILE A 201 -5.00 6.13 -2.92
C ILE A 201 -5.58 7.23 -2.02
N SER A 202 -5.29 8.50 -2.33
CA SER A 202 -5.71 9.68 -1.58
C SER A 202 -5.85 10.90 -2.49
N SER A 203 -6.58 11.91 -2.02
CA SER A 203 -6.63 13.22 -2.65
C SER A 203 -5.28 13.92 -2.61
N TYR A 204 -4.48 13.68 -1.54
CA TYR A 204 -3.10 14.14 -1.48
C TYR A 204 -2.27 13.57 -2.64
N ALA A 205 -2.26 12.25 -2.85
CA ALA A 205 -1.52 11.64 -3.96
C ALA A 205 -1.99 12.19 -5.33
N ARG A 206 -3.31 12.38 -5.48
CA ARG A 206 -3.89 13.02 -6.67
C ARG A 206 -3.35 14.44 -6.86
N SER A 207 -3.30 15.26 -5.81
CA SER A 207 -2.81 16.64 -5.89
C SER A 207 -1.33 16.72 -6.26
N GLN A 208 -0.49 15.79 -5.78
CA GLN A 208 0.92 15.72 -6.16
C GLN A 208 1.09 15.40 -7.66
N LEU A 209 0.28 14.47 -8.21
CA LEU A 209 0.29 14.20 -9.65
C LEU A 209 -0.26 15.37 -10.47
N MET A 210 -1.25 16.11 -9.97
CA MET A 210 -1.74 17.34 -10.61
C MET A 210 -0.62 18.38 -10.69
N LYS A 211 0.12 18.58 -9.60
CA LYS A 211 1.28 19.48 -9.55
C LYS A 211 2.37 19.10 -10.56
N SER A 212 2.59 17.79 -10.76
CA SER A 212 3.68 17.24 -11.59
C SER A 212 3.28 16.99 -13.04
N SER A 213 2.04 17.33 -13.46
CA SER A 213 1.53 17.03 -14.79
C SER A 213 0.70 18.16 -15.39
N SER A 214 0.59 18.15 -16.72
CA SER A 214 -0.26 19.12 -17.43
C SER A 214 -1.75 18.93 -17.10
N TYR A 215 -2.48 20.04 -17.00
CA TYR A 215 -3.92 20.08 -16.75
C TYR A 215 -4.75 19.18 -17.69
N VAL A 216 -4.31 19.02 -18.93
CA VAL A 216 -5.01 18.17 -19.94
C VAL A 216 -5.09 16.68 -19.52
N HIS A 217 -4.30 16.27 -18.54
CA HIS A 217 -4.27 14.89 -18.04
C HIS A 217 -5.00 14.68 -16.72
N TRP A 218 -5.52 15.74 -16.07
CA TRP A 218 -6.09 15.63 -14.73
C TRP A 218 -7.36 14.78 -14.65
N ASN A 219 -8.10 14.67 -15.76
CA ASN A 219 -9.27 13.79 -15.88
C ASN A 219 -8.93 12.29 -15.79
N LYS A 220 -7.65 11.92 -15.97
CA LYS A 220 -7.16 10.55 -15.82
C LYS A 220 -6.94 10.16 -14.37
N LEU A 221 -6.84 11.14 -13.45
CA LEU A 221 -6.50 10.93 -12.05
C LEU A 221 -7.77 10.68 -11.23
N VAL A 222 -7.95 9.45 -10.75
CA VAL A 222 -9.11 9.04 -9.94
C VAL A 222 -8.68 8.64 -8.55
N VAL A 223 -9.46 8.99 -7.52
CA VAL A 223 -9.20 8.55 -6.16
C VAL A 223 -9.78 7.16 -5.96
N SER A 224 -8.92 6.19 -5.64
CA SER A 224 -9.27 4.81 -5.29
C SER A 224 -8.63 4.46 -3.95
N ARG A 225 -9.41 4.51 -2.87
CA ARG A 225 -8.91 4.30 -1.52
C ARG A 225 -8.56 2.83 -1.29
N LEU A 226 -7.47 2.61 -0.56
CA LEU A 226 -7.16 1.31 0.02
C LEU A 226 -8.19 0.95 1.10
N GLY A 227 -8.08 -0.25 1.65
CA GLY A 227 -8.91 -0.68 2.76
C GLY A 227 -8.30 -1.85 3.53
N VAL A 228 -8.91 -2.15 4.65
CA VAL A 228 -8.65 -3.35 5.45
C VAL A 228 -9.93 -4.18 5.55
N ASP A 229 -9.79 -5.48 5.76
CA ASP A 229 -10.95 -6.35 6.00
C ASP A 229 -11.40 -6.20 7.47
N PRO A 230 -12.56 -5.58 7.74
CA PRO A 230 -13.02 -5.35 9.10
C PRO A 230 -13.55 -6.61 9.80
N GLN A 231 -13.65 -7.73 9.09
CA GLN A 231 -13.95 -9.03 9.69
C GLN A 231 -12.68 -9.68 10.24
N VAL A 232 -11.56 -9.50 9.53
CA VAL A 232 -10.23 -9.96 9.97
C VAL A 232 -9.71 -9.09 11.12
N PHE A 233 -9.88 -7.76 11.00
CA PHE A 233 -9.51 -6.79 12.01
C PHE A 233 -10.78 -6.32 12.74
N SER A 234 -11.23 -7.10 13.72
CA SER A 234 -12.41 -6.78 14.53
C SER A 234 -12.06 -6.75 16.02
N PRO A 235 -12.68 -5.84 16.81
CA PRO A 235 -12.48 -5.78 18.23
C PRO A 235 -12.72 -7.13 18.89
N GLN A 236 -11.82 -7.53 19.78
CA GLN A 236 -11.98 -8.75 20.58
C GLN A 236 -12.73 -8.41 21.87
N PRO A 237 -13.75 -9.18 22.27
CA PRO A 237 -14.41 -9.02 23.56
C PRO A 237 -13.44 -9.40 24.71
N GLY A 238 -13.54 -8.70 25.85
CA GLY A 238 -12.85 -9.12 27.05
C GLY A 238 -11.41 -8.60 27.19
N ARG A 239 -11.14 -7.37 26.77
CA ARG A 239 -9.86 -6.73 27.04
C ARG A 239 -9.63 -6.65 28.55
N HIS A 240 -8.55 -7.28 29.04
CA HIS A 240 -8.15 -7.19 30.44
C HIS A 240 -7.62 -5.79 30.73
N ALA A 241 -8.13 -5.16 31.77
CA ALA A 241 -7.56 -3.92 32.29
C ALA A 241 -6.12 -4.23 32.78
N SER A 242 -5.13 -3.77 32.05
CA SER A 242 -3.73 -3.85 32.47
C SER A 242 -3.42 -2.69 33.40
N ALA A 243 -2.56 -2.92 34.41
CA ALA A 243 -2.02 -1.84 35.23
C ALA A 243 -0.99 -0.97 34.46
N VAL A 244 -0.54 -1.43 33.29
CA VAL A 244 0.40 -0.76 32.39
C VAL A 244 -0.33 -0.36 31.12
N PHE A 245 -0.19 0.88 30.69
CA PHE A 245 -0.77 1.37 29.44
C PHE A 245 0.07 0.92 28.25
N GLU A 246 -0.49 0.04 27.41
CA GLU A 246 0.20 -0.57 26.29
C GLU A 246 0.06 0.29 25.03
N ILE A 247 1.18 0.81 24.53
CA ILE A 247 1.25 1.54 23.26
C ILE A 247 1.86 0.60 22.21
N LEU A 248 1.16 0.44 21.08
CA LEU A 248 1.62 -0.36 19.96
C LEU A 248 2.08 0.53 18.81
N CYS A 249 3.24 0.22 18.25
CA CYS A 249 3.74 0.81 17.00
C CYS A 249 4.08 -0.31 16.03
N VAL A 250 3.44 -0.33 14.87
CA VAL A 250 3.66 -1.34 13.83
C VAL A 250 4.17 -0.67 12.56
N GLY A 251 5.29 -1.15 12.02
CA GLY A 251 5.83 -0.63 10.77
C GLY A 251 7.28 -1.02 10.54
N ARG A 252 7.79 -0.74 9.35
CA ARG A 252 9.22 -0.91 9.09
C ARG A 252 10.03 -0.01 10.03
N LEU A 253 11.11 -0.53 10.59
CA LEU A 253 12.01 0.25 11.42
C LEU A 253 12.93 1.07 10.51
N THR A 254 12.48 2.28 10.18
CA THR A 254 13.17 3.21 9.26
C THR A 254 12.98 4.64 9.75
N PRO A 255 13.91 5.57 9.47
CA PRO A 255 13.84 6.96 9.94
C PRO A 255 12.51 7.65 9.59
N ALA A 256 11.92 7.31 8.43
CA ALA A 256 10.65 7.89 7.99
C ALA A 256 9.45 7.61 8.92
N LYS A 257 9.57 6.61 9.84
CA LYS A 257 8.50 6.23 10.77
C LYS A 257 8.57 6.94 12.13
N GLY A 258 9.64 7.66 12.41
CA GLY A 258 9.76 8.49 13.60
C GLY A 258 9.80 7.74 14.92
N GLN A 259 10.18 6.44 14.93
CA GLN A 259 10.18 5.62 16.16
C GLN A 259 11.11 6.16 17.23
N HIS A 260 12.19 6.90 16.88
CA HIS A 260 13.08 7.54 17.86
C HIS A 260 12.30 8.55 18.71
N ILE A 261 11.49 9.41 18.09
CA ILE A 261 10.65 10.37 18.83
C ILE A 261 9.64 9.67 19.71
N LEU A 262 9.13 8.50 19.29
CA LEU A 262 8.21 7.73 20.11
C LEU A 262 8.93 7.15 21.36
N ILE A 263 10.16 6.65 21.23
CA ILE A 263 10.98 6.22 22.37
C ILE A 263 11.19 7.39 23.33
N ASP A 264 11.55 8.57 22.83
CA ASP A 264 11.72 9.78 23.65
C ASP A 264 10.41 10.19 24.37
N ALA A 265 9.27 10.02 23.70
CA ALA A 265 7.97 10.30 24.31
C ALA A 265 7.65 9.32 25.45
N ILE A 266 7.98 8.04 25.29
CA ILE A 266 7.83 7.03 26.36
C ILE A 266 8.74 7.34 27.55
N GLU A 267 9.99 7.74 27.32
CA GLU A 267 10.90 8.18 28.38
C GLU A 267 10.29 9.33 29.19
N ARG A 268 9.76 10.38 28.52
CA ARG A 268 9.08 11.51 29.17
C ARG A 268 7.87 11.08 29.99
N LEU A 269 7.04 10.18 29.48
CA LEU A 269 5.88 9.67 30.21
C LEU A 269 6.30 8.83 31.43
N ALA A 270 7.35 7.99 31.33
CA ALA A 270 7.87 7.21 32.44
C ALA A 270 8.47 8.12 33.54
N GLN A 271 9.24 9.16 33.17
CA GLN A 271 9.72 10.20 34.10
C GLN A 271 8.60 10.91 34.86
N GLN A 272 7.42 11.04 34.26
CA GLN A 272 6.20 11.53 34.93
C GLN A 272 5.55 10.47 35.82
N LYS A 273 6.22 9.33 36.09
CA LYS A 273 5.76 8.19 36.88
C LYS A 273 4.51 7.50 36.32
N ARG A 274 4.29 7.60 35.01
CA ARG A 274 3.21 6.91 34.31
C ARG A 274 3.63 5.47 34.00
N ARG A 275 2.75 4.52 34.25
CA ARG A 275 2.98 3.10 33.91
C ARG A 275 2.65 2.90 32.44
N VAL A 276 3.66 2.96 31.59
CA VAL A 276 3.53 2.87 30.12
C VAL A 276 4.50 1.82 29.56
N ARG A 277 4.12 1.14 28.50
CA ARG A 277 4.98 0.25 27.71
C ARG A 277 4.76 0.50 26.24
N LEU A 278 5.85 0.52 25.48
CA LEU A 278 5.85 0.59 24.02
C LEU A 278 6.25 -0.77 23.46
N ARG A 279 5.42 -1.30 22.55
CA ARG A 279 5.75 -2.46 21.73
C ARG A 279 6.03 -2.01 20.30
N LEU A 280 7.27 -2.22 19.86
CA LEU A 280 7.72 -1.94 18.48
C LEU A 280 7.67 -3.22 17.67
N VAL A 281 6.84 -3.25 16.64
CA VAL A 281 6.64 -4.39 15.75
C VAL A 281 7.17 -4.04 14.36
N GLY A 282 8.08 -4.86 13.86
CA GLY A 282 8.68 -4.73 12.54
C GLY A 282 10.18 -4.95 12.57
N GLN A 283 10.78 -4.80 11.39
CA GLN A 283 12.22 -4.88 11.15
C GLN A 283 12.62 -3.77 10.18
N GLY A 284 13.90 -3.40 10.16
CA GLY A 284 14.39 -2.40 9.23
C GLY A 284 15.80 -1.94 9.51
N LEU A 285 16.29 -1.03 8.67
CA LEU A 285 17.66 -0.54 8.72
C LEU A 285 17.99 0.27 9.98
N ASP A 286 16.97 0.79 10.66
CA ASP A 286 17.10 1.64 11.84
C ASP A 286 17.02 0.86 13.16
N GLU A 287 16.88 -0.48 13.11
CA GLU A 287 16.64 -1.30 14.29
C GLU A 287 17.78 -1.20 15.31
N SER A 288 19.05 -1.23 14.88
CA SER A 288 20.21 -1.10 15.78
C SER A 288 20.20 0.24 16.51
N SER A 289 20.00 1.33 15.77
CA SER A 289 19.94 2.69 16.33
C SER A 289 18.78 2.87 17.32
N LEU A 290 17.61 2.28 17.03
CA LEU A 290 16.46 2.29 17.93
C LEU A 290 16.73 1.51 19.22
N ARG A 291 17.39 0.35 19.13
CA ARG A 291 17.80 -0.44 20.30
C ARG A 291 18.84 0.27 21.15
N GLU A 292 19.82 0.91 20.52
CA GLU A 292 20.81 1.75 21.21
C GLU A 292 20.14 2.90 21.96
N ARG A 293 19.20 3.62 21.31
CA ARG A 293 18.44 4.69 21.98
C ARG A 293 17.60 4.16 23.13
N ALA A 294 16.89 3.03 22.95
CA ALA A 294 16.10 2.40 23.99
C ALA A 294 16.92 1.94 25.21
N ALA A 295 18.18 1.55 25.00
CA ALA A 295 19.08 1.18 26.11
C ALA A 295 19.62 2.39 26.89
N GLN A 296 19.55 3.60 26.33
CA GLN A 296 20.05 4.83 26.93
C GLN A 296 19.01 5.60 27.75
N ILE A 297 17.71 5.25 27.64
CA ILE A 297 16.67 5.90 28.44
C ILE A 297 16.71 5.41 29.90
N GLU A 298 16.13 6.19 30.81
CA GLU A 298 16.11 5.89 32.25
C GLU A 298 15.33 4.58 32.57
N HIS A 299 14.30 4.26 31.76
CA HIS A 299 13.43 3.09 31.94
C HIS A 299 13.40 2.19 30.69
N PRO A 300 14.51 1.50 30.33
CA PRO A 300 14.59 0.70 29.12
C PRO A 300 13.61 -0.48 29.08
N GLU A 301 13.13 -0.95 30.24
CA GLU A 301 12.12 -2.00 30.36
C GLU A 301 10.74 -1.60 29.82
N CYS A 302 10.51 -0.30 29.61
CA CYS A 302 9.29 0.19 28.98
C CYS A 302 9.25 -0.03 27.46
N ILE A 303 10.36 -0.40 26.82
CA ILE A 303 10.46 -0.60 25.37
C ILE A 303 10.63 -2.08 25.05
N VAL A 304 9.71 -2.63 24.28
CA VAL A 304 9.74 -4.03 23.84
C VAL A 304 9.82 -4.08 22.32
N PHE A 305 10.82 -4.78 21.80
CA PHE A 305 10.97 -5.07 20.38
C PHE A 305 10.42 -6.46 20.07
N GLU A 306 9.28 -6.53 19.41
CA GLU A 306 8.60 -7.79 19.04
C GLU A 306 9.21 -8.43 17.77
N GLY A 307 10.00 -7.66 16.99
CA GLY A 307 10.50 -8.10 15.70
C GLY A 307 9.39 -8.20 14.63
N ALA A 308 9.64 -8.97 13.58
CA ALA A 308 8.60 -9.29 12.60
C ALA A 308 7.70 -10.39 13.15
N VAL A 309 6.39 -10.16 13.11
CA VAL A 309 5.40 -11.09 13.64
C VAL A 309 4.45 -11.59 12.52
N ASN A 310 3.86 -12.76 12.73
CA ASN A 310 2.87 -13.32 11.81
C ASN A 310 1.49 -12.62 11.95
N PRO A 311 0.56 -12.83 11.00
CA PRO A 311 -0.76 -12.18 11.01
C PRO A 311 -1.61 -12.45 12.26
N ASP A 312 -1.47 -13.63 12.90
CA ASP A 312 -2.23 -13.95 14.12
C ASP A 312 -1.69 -13.16 15.31
N ARG A 313 -0.36 -13.12 15.46
CA ARG A 313 0.27 -12.36 16.53
C ARG A 313 0.02 -10.86 16.40
N ILE A 314 -0.01 -10.31 15.18
CA ILE A 314 -0.29 -8.88 14.99
C ILE A 314 -1.70 -8.52 15.46
N ARG A 315 -2.72 -9.38 15.18
CA ARG A 315 -4.08 -9.16 15.67
C ARG A 315 -4.16 -9.21 17.20
N ALA A 316 -3.45 -10.15 17.84
CA ALA A 316 -3.37 -10.22 19.29
C ALA A 316 -2.74 -8.95 19.88
N LEU A 317 -1.66 -8.43 19.29
CA LEU A 317 -1.01 -7.19 19.72
C LEU A 317 -1.93 -5.98 19.60
N TYR A 318 -2.72 -5.87 18.51
CA TYR A 318 -3.73 -4.82 18.40
C TYR A 318 -4.80 -4.97 19.50
N ALA A 319 -5.24 -6.18 19.81
CA ALA A 319 -6.24 -6.42 20.85
C ALA A 319 -5.70 -6.11 22.27
N GLU A 320 -4.40 -6.30 22.51
CA GLU A 320 -3.72 -5.99 23.75
C GLU A 320 -3.45 -4.46 23.92
N ALA A 321 -3.38 -3.68 22.82
CA ALA A 321 -2.92 -2.29 22.84
C ALA A 321 -3.97 -1.29 23.39
N ASP A 322 -3.60 -0.38 24.30
CA ASP A 322 -4.42 0.75 24.81
C ASP A 322 -4.46 1.92 23.83
N ALA A 323 -3.37 2.10 23.08
CA ALA A 323 -3.27 3.04 21.99
C ALA A 323 -2.35 2.52 20.91
N PHE A 324 -2.60 2.96 19.68
CA PHE A 324 -1.69 2.78 18.56
C PHE A 324 -1.00 4.11 18.28
N CYS A 325 0.33 4.09 18.12
CA CYS A 325 1.07 5.30 17.82
C CYS A 325 2.12 5.06 16.72
N ILE A 326 2.07 5.89 15.67
CA ILE A 326 3.12 5.94 14.64
C ILE A 326 3.37 7.41 14.24
N PRO A 327 4.43 8.06 14.78
CA PRO A 327 4.72 9.48 14.55
C PRO A 327 5.55 9.68 13.28
N SER A 328 5.11 9.15 12.15
CA SER A 328 5.82 9.13 10.87
C SER A 328 6.10 10.54 10.34
N PHE A 329 7.23 10.68 9.63
CA PHE A 329 7.59 11.87 8.84
C PHE A 329 7.12 11.80 7.40
N ALA A 330 6.84 10.59 6.89
CA ALA A 330 6.41 10.38 5.53
C ALA A 330 5.47 9.16 5.43
N GLU A 331 4.27 9.36 4.87
CA GLU A 331 3.27 8.33 4.63
C GLU A 331 2.43 8.64 3.39
N GLY A 332 1.87 7.58 2.78
CA GLY A 332 0.68 7.74 1.93
C GLY A 332 -0.57 7.81 2.81
N ILE A 333 -1.26 6.69 2.93
CA ILE A 333 -2.22 6.39 3.99
C ILE A 333 -1.79 5.05 4.60
N PRO A 334 -1.31 5.02 5.86
CA PRO A 334 -0.78 3.81 6.47
C PRO A 334 -1.86 2.75 6.70
N VAL A 335 -1.67 1.56 6.14
CA VAL A 335 -2.60 0.42 6.33
C VAL A 335 -2.66 0.02 7.81
N VAL A 336 -1.54 0.09 8.53
CA VAL A 336 -1.47 -0.22 9.97
C VAL A 336 -2.35 0.69 10.85
N LEU A 337 -2.56 1.96 10.45
CA LEU A 337 -3.54 2.84 11.08
C LEU A 337 -4.97 2.36 10.82
N MET A 338 -5.26 1.93 9.58
CA MET A 338 -6.58 1.37 9.26
C MET A 338 -6.83 0.08 10.06
N GLU A 339 -5.82 -0.77 10.24
CA GLU A 339 -5.88 -2.01 11.03
C GLU A 339 -6.17 -1.68 12.51
N ALA A 340 -5.41 -0.76 13.12
CA ALA A 340 -5.62 -0.31 14.48
C ALA A 340 -7.02 0.27 14.71
N MET A 341 -7.47 1.17 13.83
CA MET A 341 -8.80 1.76 13.88
C MET A 341 -9.90 0.71 13.70
N ALA A 342 -9.71 -0.26 12.79
CA ALA A 342 -10.64 -1.37 12.59
C ALA A 342 -10.76 -2.25 13.83
N MET A 343 -9.66 -2.47 14.55
CA MET A 343 -9.64 -3.18 15.85
C MET A 343 -10.22 -2.35 17.01
N GLY A 344 -10.62 -1.10 16.76
CA GLY A 344 -11.14 -0.20 17.81
C GLY A 344 -10.03 0.29 18.75
N VAL A 345 -8.80 0.41 18.27
CA VAL A 345 -7.67 0.96 19.04
C VAL A 345 -7.57 2.45 18.75
N PRO A 346 -7.57 3.34 19.76
CA PRO A 346 -7.41 4.77 19.56
C PRO A 346 -6.01 5.08 19.01
N CYS A 347 -5.94 5.94 18.00
CA CYS A 347 -4.70 6.22 17.28
C CYS A 347 -4.17 7.61 17.55
N VAL A 348 -2.85 7.71 17.77
CA VAL A 348 -2.06 8.95 17.74
C VAL A 348 -1.09 8.88 16.59
N THR A 349 -1.04 9.90 15.74
CA THR A 349 -0.12 9.95 14.60
C THR A 349 0.14 11.39 14.17
N THR A 350 0.94 11.57 13.12
CA THR A 350 1.30 12.91 12.63
C THR A 350 0.31 13.44 11.59
N HIS A 351 0.14 14.76 11.58
CA HIS A 351 -0.70 15.49 10.62
C HIS A 351 0.06 15.72 9.31
N ILE A 352 0.28 14.64 8.53
CA ILE A 352 1.05 14.69 7.28
C ILE A 352 0.32 14.03 6.12
N THR A 353 0.62 14.48 4.92
CA THR A 353 0.28 13.85 3.63
C THR A 353 -1.18 13.38 3.53
N GLY A 354 -1.44 12.08 3.39
CA GLY A 354 -2.79 11.50 3.29
C GLY A 354 -3.44 11.14 4.64
N ILE A 355 -2.72 11.22 5.75
CA ILE A 355 -3.26 10.84 7.08
C ILE A 355 -4.51 11.64 7.47
N PRO A 356 -4.61 12.97 7.23
CA PRO A 356 -5.82 13.75 7.54
C PRO A 356 -7.06 13.32 6.74
N GLU A 357 -6.90 12.58 5.65
CA GLU A 357 -8.03 11.98 4.94
C GLU A 357 -8.58 10.72 5.65
N LEU A 358 -7.72 10.03 6.40
CA LEU A 358 -8.09 8.87 7.21
C LEU A 358 -8.61 9.27 8.59
N ILE A 359 -7.90 10.15 9.30
CA ILE A 359 -8.16 10.55 10.67
C ILE A 359 -8.51 12.04 10.73
N ARG A 360 -9.68 12.35 11.26
CA ARG A 360 -10.07 13.73 11.67
C ARG A 360 -9.60 13.94 13.09
N ASP A 361 -8.76 14.96 13.30
CA ASP A 361 -8.18 15.23 14.62
C ASP A 361 -9.24 15.45 15.70
N GLY A 362 -9.02 14.85 16.87
CA GLY A 362 -9.93 14.90 18.02
C GLY A 362 -11.25 14.12 17.86
N ILE A 363 -11.53 13.58 16.67
CA ILE A 363 -12.77 12.85 16.34
C ILE A 363 -12.50 11.35 16.19
N ASP A 364 -11.66 10.98 15.22
CA ASP A 364 -11.35 9.57 14.86
C ASP A 364 -9.98 9.12 15.39
N GLY A 365 -9.16 10.05 15.89
CA GLY A 365 -7.83 9.90 16.42
C GLY A 365 -7.26 11.23 16.87
N LEU A 366 -6.00 11.25 17.29
CA LEU A 366 -5.27 12.47 17.62
C LEU A 366 -4.13 12.67 16.61
N LEU A 367 -4.04 13.88 16.06
CA LEU A 367 -2.99 14.27 15.11
C LEU A 367 -2.07 15.31 15.75
N VAL A 368 -0.76 15.04 15.67
CA VAL A 368 0.27 15.97 16.14
C VAL A 368 1.14 16.46 14.99
N ALA A 369 1.82 17.58 15.16
CA ALA A 369 2.80 18.04 14.19
C ALA A 369 3.97 17.01 14.09
N PRO A 370 4.52 16.74 12.90
CA PRO A 370 5.70 15.86 12.79
C PRO A 370 6.87 16.47 13.55
N SER A 371 7.68 15.64 14.21
CA SER A 371 8.82 16.01 15.04
C SER A 371 8.48 16.77 16.36
N ASP A 372 7.23 17.01 16.68
CA ASP A 372 6.82 17.67 17.91
C ASP A 372 6.68 16.64 19.05
N LEU A 373 7.76 16.51 19.82
CA LEU A 373 7.83 15.57 20.95
C LEU A 373 6.79 15.94 22.04
N GLU A 374 6.66 17.22 22.38
CA GLU A 374 5.78 17.67 23.46
C GLU A 374 4.30 17.48 23.10
N ALA A 375 3.93 17.76 21.86
CA ALA A 375 2.58 17.46 21.37
C ALA A 375 2.29 15.96 21.38
N LEU A 376 3.28 15.11 21.02
CA LEU A 376 3.14 13.65 21.05
C LEU A 376 2.95 13.14 22.48
N VAL A 377 3.78 13.60 23.43
CA VAL A 377 3.65 13.28 24.87
C VAL A 377 2.30 13.71 25.38
N GLY A 378 1.86 14.94 25.08
CA GLY A 378 0.56 15.46 25.49
C GLY A 378 -0.62 14.66 24.93
N ALA A 379 -0.56 14.24 23.66
CA ALA A 379 -1.61 13.43 23.04
C ALA A 379 -1.70 12.02 23.68
N LEU A 380 -0.56 11.37 23.92
CA LEU A 380 -0.50 10.08 24.62
C LEU A 380 -0.99 10.20 26.08
N ALA A 381 -0.55 11.24 26.81
CA ALA A 381 -1.00 11.50 28.18
C ALA A 381 -2.51 11.70 28.25
N ARG A 382 -3.11 12.45 27.32
CA ARG A 382 -4.58 12.62 27.24
C ARG A 382 -5.29 11.28 27.06
N LEU A 383 -4.78 10.38 26.21
CA LEU A 383 -5.35 9.04 26.09
C LEU A 383 -5.18 8.20 27.35
N MET A 384 -4.11 8.39 28.12
CA MET A 384 -3.90 7.70 29.41
C MET A 384 -4.90 8.18 30.47
N ASP A 385 -5.17 9.47 30.53
CA ASP A 385 -5.95 10.13 31.58
C ASP A 385 -7.45 10.10 31.32
N ASP A 386 -7.89 10.14 30.06
CA ASP A 386 -9.29 10.26 29.66
C ASP A 386 -9.82 8.99 28.97
N GLY A 387 -10.40 8.08 29.78
CA GLY A 387 -11.03 6.85 29.29
C GLY A 387 -12.20 7.11 28.33
N ALA A 388 -12.99 8.15 28.59
CA ALA A 388 -14.14 8.51 27.74
C ALA A 388 -13.67 9.00 26.37
N LEU A 389 -12.58 9.77 26.31
CA LEU A 389 -11.93 10.17 25.07
C LEU A 389 -11.44 8.95 24.27
N ARG A 390 -10.74 8.01 24.95
CA ARG A 390 -10.26 6.76 24.32
C ARG A 390 -11.39 6.00 23.63
N GLU A 391 -12.46 5.73 24.38
CA GLU A 391 -13.63 5.00 23.87
C GLU A 391 -14.32 5.72 22.72
N ARG A 392 -14.46 7.05 22.80
CA ARG A 392 -15.09 7.86 21.76
C ARG A 392 -14.28 7.81 20.46
N ILE A 393 -12.97 8.04 20.55
CA ILE A 393 -12.04 8.00 19.38
C ILE A 393 -12.02 6.60 18.78
N ALA A 394 -11.94 5.56 19.59
CA ALA A 394 -11.94 4.17 19.15
C ALA A 394 -13.23 3.82 18.36
N ARG A 395 -14.41 4.17 18.89
CA ARG A 395 -15.68 3.96 18.20
C ARG A 395 -15.77 4.72 16.88
N ASN A 396 -15.41 6.00 16.90
CA ASN A 396 -15.47 6.84 15.70
C ASN A 396 -14.47 6.38 14.64
N GLY A 397 -13.24 6.04 15.06
CA GLY A 397 -12.21 5.50 14.18
C GLY A 397 -12.67 4.23 13.47
N ARG A 398 -13.24 3.27 14.21
CA ARG A 398 -13.81 2.07 13.62
C ARG A 398 -14.97 2.37 12.67
N ALA A 399 -15.90 3.23 13.04
CA ALA A 399 -17.02 3.62 12.18
C ALA A 399 -16.50 4.20 10.85
N ARG A 400 -15.47 5.05 10.90
CA ARG A 400 -14.85 5.61 9.70
C ARG A 400 -14.22 4.55 8.80
N ILE A 401 -13.56 3.52 9.37
CA ILE A 401 -13.05 2.39 8.58
C ILE A 401 -14.19 1.64 7.88
N LEU A 402 -15.24 1.29 8.60
CA LEU A 402 -16.40 0.59 8.04
C LEU A 402 -17.08 1.37 6.91
N GLU A 403 -17.10 2.70 7.00
CA GLU A 403 -17.74 3.56 6.02
C GLU A 403 -16.88 3.81 4.77
N HIS A 404 -15.56 4.07 4.96
CA HIS A 404 -14.73 4.62 3.89
C HIS A 404 -13.53 3.75 3.49
N TYR A 405 -13.10 2.82 4.36
CA TYR A 405 -11.88 2.03 4.20
C TYR A 405 -12.11 0.53 4.34
N ASP A 406 -13.34 0.07 4.13
CA ASP A 406 -13.66 -1.36 3.98
C ASP A 406 -13.09 -1.86 2.67
N LEU A 407 -12.21 -2.87 2.75
CA LEU A 407 -11.50 -3.43 1.60
C LEU A 407 -12.46 -3.92 0.50
N ARG A 408 -13.48 -4.69 0.88
CA ARG A 408 -14.42 -5.27 -0.09
C ARG A 408 -15.19 -4.19 -0.84
N ARG A 409 -15.68 -3.18 -0.13
CA ARG A 409 -16.38 -2.04 -0.73
C ARG A 409 -15.47 -1.23 -1.65
N ASN A 410 -14.21 -1.02 -1.27
CA ASN A 410 -13.27 -0.23 -2.04
C ASN A 410 -12.77 -0.99 -3.27
N VAL A 411 -12.59 -2.33 -3.18
CA VAL A 411 -12.27 -3.16 -4.35
C VAL A 411 -13.43 -3.18 -5.36
N VAL A 412 -14.69 -3.19 -4.91
CA VAL A 412 -15.85 -3.05 -5.83
C VAL A 412 -15.81 -1.70 -6.57
N LYS A 413 -15.44 -0.60 -5.90
CA LYS A 413 -15.25 0.71 -6.57
C LYS A 413 -14.09 0.69 -7.56
N LEU A 414 -12.97 0.06 -7.20
CA LEU A 414 -11.83 -0.14 -8.11
C LEU A 414 -12.23 -0.99 -9.33
N ALA A 415 -12.98 -2.06 -9.12
CA ALA A 415 -13.52 -2.89 -10.19
C ALA A 415 -14.39 -2.09 -11.17
N ALA A 416 -15.23 -1.18 -10.66
CA ALA A 416 -16.03 -0.28 -11.49
C ALA A 416 -15.14 0.69 -12.31
N ILE A 417 -14.06 1.23 -11.71
CA ILE A 417 -13.08 2.06 -12.44
C ILE A 417 -12.41 1.25 -13.56
N PHE A 418 -12.03 0.00 -13.30
CA PHE A 418 -11.45 -0.87 -14.32
C PHE A 418 -12.45 -1.20 -15.43
N ALA A 419 -13.68 -1.55 -15.08
CA ALA A 419 -14.72 -1.86 -16.06
C ALA A 419 -15.05 -0.65 -16.99
N GLU A 420 -15.01 0.58 -16.46
CA GLU A 420 -15.24 1.80 -17.21
C GLU A 420 -14.03 2.19 -18.10
N ARG A 421 -12.82 2.02 -17.59
CA ARG A 421 -11.62 2.64 -18.18
C ARG A 421 -10.68 1.70 -18.91
N VAL A 422 -10.74 0.40 -18.64
CA VAL A 422 -9.98 -0.60 -19.40
C VAL A 422 -10.75 -0.93 -20.69
N ARG A 423 -10.14 -0.61 -21.80
CA ARG A 423 -10.71 -0.94 -23.14
C ARG A 423 -10.59 -2.44 -23.38
N ALA A 424 -11.67 -3.09 -23.78
CA ALA A 424 -11.77 -4.50 -24.11
C ALA A 424 -10.83 -4.93 -25.26
#